data_852d7f77ff8bb5c371bd8777a2877634
#
_entry.id   852d7f77ff8bb5c371bd8777a2877634
#
_cell.length_a   1.000
_cell.length_b   1.000
_cell.length_c   1.000
_cell.angle_alpha   90.00
_cell.angle_beta   90.00
_cell.angle_gamma   90.00
#
_symmetry.space_group_name_H-M   'P 1'
#
loop_
_entity.id
_entity.type
_entity.pdbx_description
1 polymer ?
#
loop_
_entity_poly.entity_id
_entity_poly.type
_entity_poly.pdbx_seq_one_letter_code
_entity_poly.pdbx_strand_id
1 'polypeptide(L)'
;AEMENLKRRSETQQNDARAFAIQRFARDLLGVADNLERALQAAPKDAEGPAAGLVTGLEMTQKSLLQAFETNGLKRLAPAAGDTFDPNFHQAMLEQPSDTVPGGSVIQTMQAGFELFGRTIRPAMVVVAAKGSGARPGGAYTAPPAQDGQAFDGKA
;
A
#
# COMPACT_ATOMS: atom_id res chain seq x y z
N ALA A 1 -36.74 13.13 10.39
CA ALA A 1 -35.94 13.01 9.15
C ALA A 1 -35.13 14.26 8.83
N GLU A 2 -35.68 15.46 8.96
CA GLU A 2 -34.91 16.70 8.64
C GLU A 2 -33.83 17.00 9.67
N MET A 3 -34.07 16.73 10.94
CA MET A 3 -33.08 16.94 12.00
C MET A 3 -31.87 15.99 11.89
N GLU A 4 -32.10 14.74 11.52
CA GLU A 4 -31.01 13.79 11.27
C GLU A 4 -30.16 14.19 10.05
N ASN A 5 -30.80 14.62 8.98
CA ASN A 5 -30.11 15.09 7.78
C ASN A 5 -29.27 16.34 8.07
N LEU A 6 -29.81 17.27 8.86
CA LEU A 6 -29.10 18.47 9.29
C LEU A 6 -27.89 18.13 10.17
N LYS A 7 -28.06 17.21 11.11
CA LYS A 7 -26.99 16.73 11.98
C LYS A 7 -25.86 16.11 11.15
N ARG A 8 -26.18 15.19 10.26
CA ARG A 8 -25.21 14.54 9.36
C ARG A 8 -24.47 15.56 8.52
N ARG A 9 -25.20 16.51 7.94
CA ARG A 9 -24.59 17.57 7.13
C ARG A 9 -23.66 18.44 7.97
N SER A 10 -24.05 18.80 9.18
CA SER A 10 -23.23 19.58 10.11
C SER A 10 -21.96 18.84 10.50
N GLU A 11 -22.05 17.55 10.83
CA GLU A 11 -20.90 16.72 11.15
C GLU A 11 -19.92 16.61 9.97
N THR A 12 -20.43 16.39 8.76
CA THR A 12 -19.62 16.36 7.53
C THR A 12 -18.91 17.69 7.30
N GLN A 13 -19.62 18.80 7.43
CA GLN A 13 -19.03 20.14 7.27
C GLN A 13 -17.96 20.43 8.31
N GLN A 14 -18.15 20.02 9.57
CA GLN A 14 -17.15 20.18 10.61
C GLN A 14 -15.90 19.35 10.32
N ASN A 15 -16.06 18.12 9.89
CA ASN A 15 -14.94 17.25 9.54
C ASN A 15 -14.16 17.79 8.33
N ASP A 16 -14.86 18.28 7.31
CA ASP A 16 -14.26 18.91 6.14
C ASP A 16 -13.48 20.17 6.51
N ALA A 17 -14.05 21.01 7.38
CA ALA A 17 -13.38 22.22 7.86
C ALA A 17 -12.12 21.89 8.67
N ARG A 18 -12.18 20.89 9.54
CA ARG A 18 -11.02 20.40 10.30
C ARG A 18 -9.94 19.85 9.37
N ALA A 19 -10.33 19.01 8.42
CA ALA A 19 -9.41 18.45 7.44
C ALA A 19 -8.73 19.55 6.62
N PHE A 20 -9.48 20.55 6.17
CA PHE A 20 -8.93 21.67 5.42
C PHE A 20 -7.95 22.51 6.26
N ALA A 21 -8.30 22.82 7.51
CA ALA A 21 -7.50 23.64 8.38
C ALA A 21 -6.11 23.04 8.69
N ILE A 22 -6.03 21.72 8.82
CA ILE A 22 -4.78 21.04 9.21
C ILE A 22 -4.11 20.30 8.06
N GLN A 23 -4.72 20.27 6.88
CA GLN A 23 -4.24 19.48 5.73
C GLN A 23 -2.81 19.84 5.33
N ARG A 24 -2.49 21.12 5.26
CA ARG A 24 -1.14 21.57 4.91
C ARG A 24 -0.11 21.13 5.94
N PHE A 25 -0.41 21.35 7.21
CA PHE A 25 0.46 20.91 8.30
C PHE A 25 0.63 19.41 8.34
N ALA A 26 -0.47 18.67 8.21
CA ALA A 26 -0.44 17.21 8.14
C ALA A 26 0.41 16.71 6.95
N ARG A 27 0.27 17.34 5.79
CA ARG A 27 1.04 16.99 4.60
C ARG A 27 2.55 17.19 4.80
N ASP A 28 2.93 18.29 5.45
CA ASP A 28 4.34 18.55 5.76
C ASP A 28 4.90 17.52 6.75
N LEU A 29 4.09 17.03 7.68
CA LEU A 29 4.48 15.97 8.62
C LEU A 29 4.65 14.59 7.98
N LEU A 30 4.07 14.33 6.82
CA LEU A 30 4.23 13.05 6.11
C LEU A 30 5.70 12.79 5.76
N GLY A 31 6.46 13.83 5.46
CA GLY A 31 7.90 13.71 5.22
C GLY A 31 8.66 13.21 6.44
N VAL A 32 8.26 13.63 7.63
CA VAL A 32 8.86 13.14 8.88
C VAL A 32 8.58 11.66 9.07
N ALA A 33 7.34 11.23 8.85
CA ALA A 33 6.96 9.83 8.94
C ALA A 33 7.73 8.97 7.93
N ASP A 34 7.88 9.43 6.69
CA ASP A 34 8.63 8.73 5.64
C ASP A 34 10.11 8.58 5.98
N ASN A 35 10.73 9.63 6.48
CA ASN A 35 12.14 9.60 6.87
C ASN A 35 12.38 8.65 8.04
N LEU A 36 11.47 8.61 8.99
CA LEU A 36 11.53 7.70 10.11
C LEU A 36 11.37 6.24 9.68
N GLU A 37 10.45 5.98 8.77
CA GLU A 37 10.28 4.65 8.18
C GLU A 37 11.52 4.21 7.39
N ARG A 38 12.10 5.10 6.62
CA ARG A 38 13.34 4.85 5.88
C ARG A 38 14.51 4.55 6.82
N ALA A 39 14.63 5.29 7.92
CA ALA A 39 15.64 5.04 8.93
C ALA A 39 15.50 3.65 9.55
N LEU A 40 14.28 3.22 9.85
CA LEU A 40 14.00 1.89 10.39
C LEU A 40 14.25 0.78 9.38
N GLN A 41 13.94 0.99 8.10
CA GLN A 41 14.25 0.03 7.04
C GLN A 41 15.76 -0.14 6.83
N ALA A 42 16.52 0.93 7.00
CA ALA A 42 17.99 0.92 6.88
C ALA A 42 18.69 0.40 8.15
N ALA A 43 17.98 0.30 9.28
CA ALA A 43 18.55 -0.15 10.53
C ALA A 43 18.93 -1.64 10.47
N PRO A 44 20.08 -2.04 11.06
CA PRO A 44 20.46 -3.44 11.12
C PRO A 44 19.42 -4.25 11.90
N LYS A 45 18.98 -5.37 11.32
CA LYS A 45 18.02 -6.27 11.98
C LYS A 45 18.62 -6.99 13.18
N ASP A 46 19.93 -7.21 13.17
CA ASP A 46 20.69 -7.92 14.20
C ASP A 46 21.52 -6.95 15.06
N ALA A 47 21.01 -5.73 15.26
CA ALA A 47 21.71 -4.72 16.05
C ALA A 47 21.88 -5.19 17.51
N GLU A 48 23.10 -5.07 18.01
CA GLU A 48 23.45 -5.39 19.38
C GLU A 48 24.04 -4.18 20.11
N GLY A 49 23.98 -4.18 21.44
CA GLY A 49 24.52 -3.12 22.27
C GLY A 49 23.80 -1.77 22.08
N PRO A 50 24.55 -0.64 22.02
CA PRO A 50 23.96 0.71 21.89
C PRO A 50 23.12 0.89 20.61
N ALA A 51 23.47 0.21 19.52
CA ALA A 51 22.71 0.25 18.27
C ALA A 51 21.30 -0.36 18.41
N ALA A 52 21.17 -1.43 19.18
CA ALA A 52 19.86 -2.04 19.47
C ALA A 52 18.95 -1.08 20.23
N GLY A 53 19.48 -0.34 21.19
CA GLY A 53 18.75 0.69 21.92
C GLY A 53 18.28 1.83 21.03
N LEU A 54 19.12 2.25 20.09
CA LEU A 54 18.76 3.29 19.11
C LEU A 54 17.61 2.82 18.20
N VAL A 55 17.68 1.61 17.67
CA VAL A 55 16.64 1.03 16.82
C VAL A 55 15.31 0.94 17.59
N THR A 56 15.34 0.45 18.83
CA THR A 56 14.15 0.38 19.69
C THR A 56 13.56 1.77 19.93
N GLY A 57 14.40 2.76 20.18
CA GLY A 57 13.96 4.16 20.34
C GLY A 57 13.31 4.71 19.10
N LEU A 58 13.82 4.42 17.91
CA LEU A 58 13.23 4.82 16.63
C LEU A 58 11.88 4.14 16.40
N GLU A 59 11.76 2.86 16.71
CA GLU A 59 10.49 2.12 16.60
C GLU A 59 9.41 2.71 17.51
N MET A 60 9.78 3.03 18.74
CA MET A 60 8.88 3.69 19.70
C MET A 60 8.47 5.09 19.22
N THR A 61 9.39 5.84 18.65
CA THR A 61 9.13 7.16 18.08
C THR A 61 8.15 7.08 16.91
N GLN A 62 8.35 6.12 16.02
CA GLN A 62 7.42 5.87 14.90
C GLN A 62 6.02 5.53 15.40
N LYS A 63 5.94 4.63 16.37
CA LYS A 63 4.65 4.24 16.96
C LYS A 63 3.93 5.41 17.61
N SER A 64 4.65 6.24 18.36
CA SER A 64 4.11 7.46 18.97
C SER A 64 3.62 8.46 17.92
N LEU A 65 4.39 8.68 16.87
CA LEU A 65 4.02 9.58 15.79
C LEU A 65 2.75 9.12 15.08
N LEU A 66 2.66 7.84 14.71
CA LEU A 66 1.49 7.28 14.05
C LEU A 66 0.26 7.30 14.95
N GLN A 67 0.44 7.09 16.24
CA GLN A 67 -0.65 7.20 17.22
C GLN A 67 -1.15 8.65 17.35
N ALA A 68 -0.27 9.61 17.37
CA ALA A 68 -0.61 11.04 17.37
C ALA A 68 -1.37 11.43 16.08
N PHE A 69 -0.97 10.91 14.95
CA PHE A 69 -1.68 11.09 13.68
C PHE A 69 -3.11 10.55 13.77
N GLU A 70 -3.27 9.33 14.24
CA GLU A 70 -4.56 8.66 14.34
C GLU A 70 -5.51 9.40 15.29
N THR A 71 -5.01 9.88 16.41
CA THR A 71 -5.77 10.70 17.37
C THR A 71 -6.29 11.99 16.72
N ASN A 72 -5.59 12.53 15.74
CA ASN A 72 -5.95 13.75 15.03
C ASN A 72 -6.66 13.50 13.69
N GLY A 73 -7.11 12.28 13.45
CA GLY A 73 -7.88 11.93 12.26
C GLY A 73 -7.05 11.60 11.02
N LEU A 74 -5.73 11.54 11.15
CA LEU A 74 -4.81 11.18 10.07
C LEU A 74 -4.48 9.68 10.15
N LYS A 75 -4.96 8.93 9.17
CA LYS A 75 -4.83 7.48 9.12
C LYS A 75 -3.83 7.04 8.06
N ARG A 76 -2.95 6.13 8.43
CA ARG A 76 -1.97 5.53 7.52
C ARG A 76 -2.64 4.50 6.60
N LEU A 77 -2.33 4.59 5.31
CA LEU A 77 -2.78 3.66 4.28
C LEU A 77 -1.57 2.84 3.80
N ALA A 78 -1.51 1.59 4.20
CA ALA A 78 -0.45 0.67 3.79
C ALA A 78 -1.07 -0.70 3.52
N PRO A 79 -1.67 -0.90 2.32
CA PRO A 79 -2.28 -2.17 1.99
C PRO A 79 -1.25 -3.30 2.03
N ALA A 80 -1.67 -4.44 2.53
CA ALA A 80 -0.87 -5.65 2.60
C ALA A 80 -0.92 -6.43 1.28
N ALA A 81 0.02 -7.34 1.10
CA ALA A 81 0.02 -8.26 -0.03
C ALA A 81 -1.30 -9.04 -0.09
N GLY A 82 -1.93 -9.04 -1.25
CA GLY A 82 -3.22 -9.68 -1.48
C GLY A 82 -4.43 -8.78 -1.30
N ASP A 83 -4.28 -7.60 -0.73
CA ASP A 83 -5.36 -6.63 -0.62
C ASP A 83 -5.78 -6.14 -2.01
N THR A 84 -7.07 -5.83 -2.17
CA THR A 84 -7.59 -5.31 -3.42
C THR A 84 -7.05 -3.91 -3.67
N PHE A 85 -6.59 -3.67 -4.89
CA PHE A 85 -6.20 -2.33 -5.31
C PHE A 85 -7.44 -1.43 -5.42
N ASP A 86 -7.39 -0.29 -4.72
CA ASP A 86 -8.44 0.73 -4.76
C ASP A 86 -7.87 2.05 -5.29
N PRO A 87 -8.26 2.49 -6.50
CA PRO A 87 -7.72 3.71 -7.09
C PRO A 87 -8.05 5.00 -6.31
N ASN A 88 -9.02 4.96 -5.39
CA ASN A 88 -9.33 6.09 -4.52
C ASN A 88 -8.27 6.33 -3.44
N PHE A 89 -7.56 5.28 -3.03
CA PHE A 89 -6.59 5.31 -1.93
C PHE A 89 -5.19 4.90 -2.34
N HIS A 90 -5.05 4.23 -3.47
CA HIS A 90 -3.79 3.65 -3.93
C HIS A 90 -3.40 4.18 -5.29
N GLN A 91 -2.10 4.28 -5.52
CA GLN A 91 -1.51 4.58 -6.82
C GLN A 91 -0.59 3.44 -7.23
N ALA A 92 -0.91 2.78 -8.33
CA ALA A 92 -0.07 1.73 -8.88
C ALA A 92 1.16 2.35 -9.57
N MET A 93 2.34 2.01 -9.07
CA MET A 93 3.61 2.48 -9.63
C MET A 93 4.19 1.50 -10.63
N LEU A 94 4.04 0.22 -10.34
CA LEU A 94 4.55 -0.89 -11.14
C LEU A 94 3.51 -2.01 -11.17
N GLU A 95 3.54 -2.75 -12.26
CA GLU A 95 2.78 -3.98 -12.42
C GLU A 95 3.77 -5.13 -12.63
N GLN A 96 3.67 -6.16 -11.81
CA GLN A 96 4.57 -7.32 -11.85
C GLN A 96 3.80 -8.62 -11.84
N PRO A 97 4.28 -9.66 -12.54
CA PRO A 97 3.73 -11.00 -12.37
C PRO A 97 3.94 -11.50 -10.95
N SER A 98 2.97 -12.22 -10.42
CA SER A 98 3.06 -12.84 -9.10
C SER A 98 2.46 -14.24 -9.13
N ASP A 99 3.12 -15.15 -8.44
CA ASP A 99 2.62 -16.53 -8.28
C ASP A 99 1.72 -16.67 -7.05
N THR A 100 1.78 -15.71 -6.13
CA THR A 100 1.11 -15.78 -4.82
C THR A 100 -0.04 -14.80 -4.67
N VAL A 101 -0.05 -13.72 -5.46
CA VAL A 101 -1.04 -12.64 -5.37
C VAL A 101 -1.90 -12.64 -6.62
N PRO A 102 -3.24 -12.62 -6.49
CA PRO A 102 -4.14 -12.55 -7.63
C PRO A 102 -3.93 -11.29 -8.47
N GLY A 103 -4.16 -11.40 -9.79
CA GLY A 103 -4.08 -10.24 -10.69
C GLY A 103 -4.97 -9.09 -10.23
N GLY A 104 -4.45 -7.88 -10.28
CA GLY A 104 -5.15 -6.67 -9.83
C GLY A 104 -5.10 -6.41 -8.33
N SER A 105 -4.44 -7.27 -7.55
CA SER A 105 -4.23 -7.08 -6.12
C SER A 105 -2.86 -6.47 -5.83
N VAL A 106 -2.71 -5.90 -4.65
CA VAL A 106 -1.45 -5.30 -4.20
C VAL A 106 -0.43 -6.40 -3.89
N ILE A 107 0.78 -6.25 -4.40
CA ILE A 107 1.92 -7.10 -4.05
C ILE A 107 2.62 -6.54 -2.81
N GLN A 108 2.92 -5.24 -2.85
CA GLN A 108 3.57 -4.54 -1.74
C GLN A 108 3.30 -3.04 -1.81
N THR A 109 3.40 -2.38 -0.68
CA THR A 109 3.37 -0.92 -0.57
C THR A 109 4.79 -0.39 -0.55
N MET A 110 5.12 0.47 -1.51
CA MET A 110 6.43 1.11 -1.60
C MET A 110 6.52 2.34 -0.70
N GLN A 111 5.45 3.11 -0.65
CA GLN A 111 5.33 4.28 0.21
C GLN A 111 3.90 4.33 0.76
N ALA A 112 3.79 4.45 2.08
CA ALA A 112 2.49 4.57 2.72
C ALA A 112 1.77 5.85 2.29
N GLY A 113 0.49 5.75 2.08
CA GLY A 113 -0.41 6.87 1.92
C GLY A 113 -1.02 7.29 3.24
N PHE A 114 -1.76 8.38 3.20
CA PHE A 114 -2.46 8.90 4.38
C PHE A 114 -3.80 9.51 3.98
N GLU A 115 -4.80 9.27 4.80
CA GLU A 115 -6.10 9.95 4.73
C GLU A 115 -6.34 10.81 5.98
N LEU A 116 -6.99 11.94 5.80
CA LEU A 116 -7.37 12.84 6.89
C LEU A 116 -8.87 12.98 6.91
N PHE A 117 -9.51 12.49 7.98
CA PHE A 117 -10.96 12.45 8.14
C PHE A 117 -11.69 11.86 6.92
N GLY A 118 -11.16 10.75 6.38
CA GLY A 118 -11.71 10.07 5.20
C GLY A 118 -11.32 10.66 3.86
N ARG A 119 -10.58 11.76 3.81
CA ARG A 119 -10.07 12.37 2.59
C ARG A 119 -8.62 11.96 2.36
N THR A 120 -8.33 11.36 1.23
CA THR A 120 -6.95 11.00 0.88
C THR A 120 -6.10 12.25 0.66
N ILE A 121 -5.08 12.43 1.50
CA ILE A 121 -4.08 13.48 1.33
C ILE A 121 -3.00 13.03 0.35
N ARG A 122 -2.56 11.79 0.49
CA ARG A 122 -1.56 11.16 -0.34
C ARG A 122 -1.92 9.69 -0.53
N PRO A 123 -2.06 9.21 -1.76
CA PRO A 123 -2.33 7.79 -2.00
C PRO A 123 -1.12 6.94 -1.63
N ALA A 124 -1.37 5.69 -1.24
CA ALA A 124 -0.31 4.71 -1.05
C ALA A 124 0.27 4.32 -2.41
N MET A 125 1.58 4.37 -2.54
CA MET A 125 2.28 3.92 -3.74
C MET A 125 2.53 2.42 -3.64
N VAL A 126 1.94 1.67 -4.56
CA VAL A 126 1.90 0.21 -4.50
C VAL A 126 2.41 -0.43 -5.78
N VAL A 127 2.86 -1.66 -5.65
CA VAL A 127 3.10 -2.57 -6.77
C VAL A 127 1.91 -3.51 -6.85
N VAL A 128 1.33 -3.64 -8.03
CA VAL A 128 0.17 -4.50 -8.27
C VAL A 128 0.54 -5.74 -9.07
N ALA A 129 -0.21 -6.82 -8.89
CA ALA A 129 -0.02 -8.04 -9.65
C ALA A 129 -0.60 -7.88 -11.06
N ALA A 130 0.15 -8.33 -12.06
CA ALA A 130 -0.28 -8.34 -13.45
C ALA A 130 -1.49 -9.25 -13.64
N LYS A 131 -2.28 -8.97 -14.67
CA LYS A 131 -3.41 -9.83 -15.07
C LYS A 131 -2.93 -11.26 -15.30
N GLY A 132 -3.68 -12.23 -14.80
CA GLY A 132 -3.30 -13.64 -14.87
C GLY A 132 -2.33 -14.09 -13.77
N SER A 133 -1.94 -13.20 -12.86
CA SER A 133 -1.17 -13.55 -11.65
C SER A 133 -2.02 -14.31 -10.65
N GLY A 134 -1.35 -15.04 -9.80
CA GLY A 134 -1.94 -15.79 -8.70
C GLY A 134 -1.61 -17.28 -8.77
N ALA A 135 -1.74 -17.97 -7.64
CA ALA A 135 -1.61 -19.43 -7.60
C ALA A 135 -2.68 -20.06 -8.50
N ARG A 136 -2.26 -20.69 -9.55
CA ARG A 136 -3.16 -21.53 -10.35
C ARG A 136 -3.61 -22.69 -9.48
N PRO A 137 -4.92 -22.91 -9.26
CA PRO A 137 -5.34 -24.14 -8.65
C PRO A 137 -4.93 -25.29 -9.58
N GLY A 138 -3.90 -26.03 -9.20
CA GLY A 138 -3.56 -27.38 -9.66
C GLY A 138 -3.67 -27.70 -11.16
N GLY A 139 -3.31 -26.78 -12.04
CA GLY A 139 -3.23 -27.03 -13.46
C GLY A 139 -1.78 -27.12 -13.91
N ALA A 140 -1.25 -28.34 -13.97
CA ALA A 140 -0.01 -28.56 -14.70
C ALA A 140 -0.19 -28.00 -16.12
N TYR A 141 0.66 -27.06 -16.52
CA TYR A 141 0.80 -26.66 -17.91
C TYR A 141 1.25 -27.90 -18.69
N THR A 142 0.31 -28.57 -19.34
CA THR A 142 0.65 -29.53 -20.37
C THR A 142 1.02 -28.72 -21.61
N ALA A 143 2.32 -28.62 -21.87
CA ALA A 143 2.78 -28.11 -23.15
C ALA A 143 2.08 -28.88 -24.27
N PRO A 144 1.58 -28.19 -25.31
CA PRO A 144 1.04 -28.91 -26.48
C PRO A 144 2.13 -29.81 -27.04
N PRO A 145 1.77 -31.03 -27.46
CA PRO A 145 2.76 -31.93 -28.02
C PRO A 145 3.43 -31.26 -29.21
N ALA A 146 4.75 -31.35 -29.23
CA ALA A 146 5.53 -30.90 -30.37
C ALA A 146 4.96 -31.59 -31.62
N GLN A 147 4.50 -30.81 -32.58
CA GLN A 147 4.14 -31.36 -33.88
C GLN A 147 5.45 -31.83 -34.49
N ASP A 148 5.60 -33.15 -34.54
CA ASP A 148 6.66 -33.78 -35.30
C ASP A 148 6.61 -33.26 -36.74
N GLY A 149 7.65 -32.57 -37.12
CA GLY A 149 7.81 -32.08 -38.46
C GLY A 149 7.68 -33.24 -39.45
N GLN A 150 6.66 -33.15 -40.29
CA GLN A 150 6.60 -34.01 -41.44
C GLN A 150 7.88 -33.82 -42.27
N ALA A 151 8.69 -34.82 -42.30
CA ALA A 151 9.80 -34.89 -43.21
C ALA A 151 9.25 -34.76 -44.63
N PHE A 152 9.60 -33.69 -45.31
CA PHE A 152 9.31 -33.52 -46.72
C PHE A 152 10.27 -34.45 -47.48
N ASP A 153 9.76 -35.62 -47.88
CA ASP A 153 10.51 -36.53 -48.75
C ASP A 153 10.40 -36.00 -50.16
N GLY A 154 11.42 -35.19 -50.55
CA GLY A 154 11.60 -34.72 -51.92
C GLY A 154 12.21 -35.83 -52.77
N LYS A 155 11.38 -36.56 -53.51
CA LYS A 155 11.87 -37.34 -54.61
C LYS A 155 11.77 -36.52 -55.89
N ALA A 156 12.94 -36.25 -56.44
CA ALA A 156 13.11 -35.75 -57.78
C ALA A 156 12.72 -36.80 -58.81
#